data_9549b7cbfe03f2be7bd10273d2a43fdd
#
_entry.id   9549b7cbfe03f2be7bd10273d2a43fdd
#
_cell.length_a   1.000
_cell.length_b   1.000
_cell.length_c   1.000
_cell.angle_alpha   90.00
_cell.angle_beta   90.00
_cell.angle_gamma   90.00
#
_symmetry.space_group_name_H-M   'P 1'
#
loop_
_entity.id
_entity.type
_entity.pdbx_description
1 polymer ?
#
loop_
_entity_poly.entity_id
_entity_poly.type
_entity_poly.pdbx_seq_one_letter_code
_entity_poly.pdbx_strand_id
1 'polypeptide(L)'
;MNFHHLQNLSRRHFLWDSAAGLGSLWLTSQLAHSSSIALERDQAAPLAPLLSPKDPKVKRVIYLHMVGAPSQLELFDYKPELQKYDGKDCPSEYLEGQRFAFIQGTPQMLGPVYPFKQQGESGAWFSDRLPELAKHADKLCFIKTMKTDQFNHGPAQLMVQTGQARLGYPSIGSWVTWGLGTENQNLPGFMVLLSGGRVPRVGKSLWGSGFLPSVYQGVQCRSFGDPVLNTANPKGVSPKTRRAALDALQSLNQETFREVSDPETITRIAQYEMAFRMQTSVPEVMSIDDEPKHMHDLYGTELGKESFANNCLLARRLAENGVRFIQLYDWGWDSHGSNKSEALNDGFIGKCRSIDRPISALLTDLEQRGMLDDTLVVWGSEFGRTPMQENRNGAKMAFLGRDHNPNAFTFWMAGAGIKPGMTYGETDPMGYLAQDGQEVHL
;
A
#
# COMPACT_ATOMS: atom_id res chain seq x y z
N MET A 1 37.54 23.21 23.73
CA MET A 1 36.61 22.33 22.99
C MET A 1 35.81 23.20 22.06
N ASN A 2 35.96 23.00 20.78
CA ASN A 2 35.35 23.89 19.77
C ASN A 2 33.84 23.59 19.63
N PHE A 3 32.99 24.53 19.97
CA PHE A 3 31.54 24.41 19.97
C PHE A 3 30.97 23.96 18.60
N HIS A 4 31.65 24.27 17.51
CA HIS A 4 31.31 23.84 16.15
C HIS A 4 31.41 22.32 15.92
N HIS A 5 32.20 21.62 16.71
CA HIS A 5 32.39 20.17 16.59
C HIS A 5 31.18 19.40 17.16
N LEU A 6 30.51 19.94 18.17
CA LEU A 6 29.34 19.34 18.81
C LEU A 6 28.04 19.47 18.00
N GLN A 7 27.93 20.49 17.14
CA GLN A 7 26.76 20.71 16.29
C GLN A 7 26.64 19.74 15.12
N ASN A 8 27.75 19.08 14.75
CA ASN A 8 27.80 18.13 13.62
C ASN A 8 27.64 16.66 14.03
N LEU A 9 27.55 16.36 15.33
CA LEU A 9 27.28 15.00 15.78
C LEU A 9 25.81 14.65 15.51
N SER A 10 25.57 13.71 14.61
CA SER A 10 24.24 13.15 14.43
C SER A 10 23.75 12.50 15.72
N ARG A 11 22.43 12.46 15.96
CA ARG A 11 21.83 11.75 17.11
C ARG A 11 22.29 10.30 17.18
N ARG A 12 22.63 9.71 16.06
CA ARG A 12 23.16 8.34 15.92
C ARG A 12 24.61 8.23 16.46
N HIS A 13 25.47 9.21 16.18
CA HIS A 13 26.82 9.28 16.74
C HIS A 13 26.78 9.50 18.25
N PHE A 14 25.89 10.37 18.73
CA PHE A 14 25.72 10.55 20.17
C PHE A 14 25.30 9.25 20.86
N LEU A 15 24.38 8.50 20.27
CA LEU A 15 23.97 7.19 20.79
C LEU A 15 25.08 6.14 20.69
N TRP A 16 25.90 6.19 19.65
CA TRP A 16 27.05 5.27 19.46
C TRP A 16 28.14 5.54 20.50
N ASP A 17 28.51 6.79 20.70
CA ASP A 17 29.54 7.18 21.68
C ASP A 17 29.04 6.99 23.11
N SER A 18 27.75 7.14 23.37
CA SER A 18 27.11 6.88 24.66
C SER A 18 26.94 5.38 24.96
N ALA A 19 26.97 4.53 23.93
CA ALA A 19 26.78 3.07 24.03
C ALA A 19 28.05 2.31 24.43
N ALA A 20 29.16 2.98 24.75
CA ALA A 20 30.40 2.37 25.28
C ALA A 20 30.23 1.79 26.71
N GLY A 21 28.98 1.61 27.18
CA GLY A 21 28.63 1.00 28.44
C GLY A 21 28.29 -0.50 28.34
N LEU A 22 28.01 -1.13 29.49
CA LEU A 22 27.70 -2.56 29.65
C LEU A 22 26.68 -3.15 28.65
N GLY A 23 25.80 -2.31 28.08
CA GLY A 23 24.84 -2.72 27.05
C GLY A 23 25.48 -3.11 25.73
N SER A 24 26.60 -2.50 25.32
CA SER A 24 27.31 -2.85 24.10
C SER A 24 28.05 -4.18 24.23
N LEU A 25 28.59 -4.49 25.41
CA LEU A 25 29.23 -5.79 25.70
C LEU A 25 28.20 -6.93 25.67
N TRP A 26 26.99 -6.70 26.13
CA TRP A 26 25.90 -7.67 26.05
C TRP A 26 25.42 -7.88 24.61
N LEU A 27 25.25 -6.78 23.85
CA LEU A 27 24.87 -6.87 22.43
C LEU A 27 25.91 -7.56 21.58
N THR A 28 27.19 -7.29 21.78
CA THR A 28 28.29 -7.96 21.08
C THR A 28 28.41 -9.43 21.45
N SER A 29 28.11 -9.82 22.70
CA SER A 29 28.06 -11.23 23.09
C SER A 29 26.89 -12.00 22.43
N GLN A 30 25.75 -11.37 22.23
CA GLN A 30 24.61 -11.95 21.52
C GLN A 30 24.86 -12.02 20.01
N LEU A 31 25.53 -11.02 19.42
CA LEU A 31 25.89 -11.00 18.01
C LEU A 31 26.98 -12.04 17.66
N ALA A 32 27.86 -12.39 18.60
CA ALA A 32 28.89 -13.42 18.41
C ALA A 32 28.30 -14.85 18.39
N HIS A 33 27.08 -15.06 18.87
CA HIS A 33 26.40 -16.37 18.85
C HIS A 33 25.39 -16.51 17.70
N SER A 34 25.03 -15.43 17.03
CA SER A 34 24.29 -15.47 15.80
C SER A 34 25.31 -15.31 14.65
N SER A 35 25.62 -16.39 13.96
CA SER A 35 26.13 -16.34 12.59
C SER A 35 25.01 -15.74 11.70
N SER A 36 24.61 -14.51 12.01
CA SER A 36 23.85 -13.68 11.13
C SER A 36 24.74 -13.42 9.95
N ILE A 37 24.37 -13.91 8.79
CA ILE A 37 24.81 -13.35 7.51
C ILE A 37 24.37 -11.88 7.59
N ALA A 38 25.20 -11.03 8.17
CA ALA A 38 25.10 -9.60 7.99
C ALA A 38 25.28 -9.40 6.49
N LEU A 39 24.18 -9.15 5.79
CA LEU A 39 24.21 -8.71 4.40
C LEU A 39 24.94 -7.36 4.44
N GLU A 40 26.28 -7.39 4.30
CA GLU A 40 27.08 -6.18 4.12
C GLU A 40 26.60 -5.52 2.83
N ARG A 41 25.73 -4.53 2.99
CA ARG A 41 25.36 -3.69 1.85
C ARG A 41 26.56 -2.83 1.49
N ASP A 42 26.88 -2.84 0.21
CA ASP A 42 27.75 -1.82 -0.34
C ASP A 42 27.10 -0.45 -0.13
N GLN A 43 27.72 0.33 0.75
CA GLN A 43 27.23 1.69 1.05
C GLN A 43 27.27 2.59 -0.19
N ALA A 44 28.17 2.32 -1.14
CA ALA A 44 28.24 3.05 -2.42
C ALA A 44 27.09 2.68 -3.39
N ALA A 45 26.46 1.52 -3.21
CA ALA A 45 25.35 1.04 -4.04
C ALA A 45 24.19 0.49 -3.17
N PRO A 46 23.55 1.33 -2.34
CA PRO A 46 22.56 0.89 -1.35
C PRO A 46 21.30 0.25 -1.97
N LEU A 47 21.04 0.48 -3.24
CA LEU A 47 19.92 -0.10 -3.99
C LEU A 47 20.29 -1.30 -4.85
N ALA A 48 21.55 -1.74 -4.83
CA ALA A 48 21.98 -2.93 -5.58
C ALA A 48 21.13 -4.15 -5.19
N PRO A 49 20.81 -5.04 -6.15
CA PRO A 49 20.08 -6.27 -5.87
C PRO A 49 20.83 -7.14 -4.87
N LEU A 50 20.13 -7.67 -3.90
CA LEU A 50 20.64 -8.67 -2.98
C LEU A 50 20.12 -10.04 -3.35
N LEU A 51 20.96 -11.06 -3.18
CA LEU A 51 20.54 -12.44 -3.35
C LEU A 51 19.49 -12.79 -2.28
N SER A 52 18.37 -13.31 -2.73
CA SER A 52 17.38 -13.88 -1.81
C SER A 52 17.95 -15.16 -1.18
N PRO A 53 17.77 -15.39 0.13
CA PRO A 53 18.18 -16.63 0.78
C PRO A 53 17.39 -17.85 0.29
N LYS A 54 16.30 -17.65 -0.44
CA LYS A 54 15.47 -18.67 -1.07
C LYS A 54 15.26 -18.31 -2.53
N ASP A 55 14.98 -19.31 -3.36
CA ASP A 55 14.58 -19.10 -4.74
C ASP A 55 13.26 -18.30 -4.79
N PRO A 56 13.29 -17.01 -5.21
CA PRO A 56 12.12 -16.15 -5.11
C PRO A 56 11.15 -16.42 -6.26
N LYS A 57 9.92 -16.79 -5.93
CA LYS A 57 8.84 -16.85 -6.91
C LYS A 57 8.32 -15.46 -7.29
N VAL A 58 8.36 -14.52 -6.33
CA VAL A 58 7.86 -13.17 -6.49
C VAL A 58 9.01 -12.22 -6.76
N LYS A 59 9.02 -11.59 -7.93
CA LYS A 59 9.98 -10.54 -8.30
C LYS A 59 9.45 -9.14 -8.00
N ARG A 60 8.11 -8.96 -8.14
CA ARG A 60 7.46 -7.65 -8.05
C ARG A 60 6.17 -7.73 -7.25
N VAL A 61 5.81 -6.63 -6.63
CA VAL A 61 4.54 -6.48 -5.91
C VAL A 61 3.79 -5.26 -6.44
N ILE A 62 2.52 -5.43 -6.76
CA ILE A 62 1.57 -4.34 -7.02
C ILE A 62 0.52 -4.37 -5.91
N TYR A 63 0.54 -3.38 -5.03
CA TYR A 63 -0.38 -3.29 -3.91
C TYR A 63 -1.45 -2.22 -4.15
N LEU A 64 -2.71 -2.67 -4.25
CA LEU A 64 -3.90 -1.85 -4.46
C LEU A 64 -4.57 -1.58 -3.11
N HIS A 65 -4.31 -0.41 -2.52
CA HIS A 65 -4.85 -0.03 -1.21
C HIS A 65 -6.06 0.91 -1.37
N MET A 66 -7.22 0.43 -0.93
CA MET A 66 -8.49 1.16 -1.00
C MET A 66 -8.68 1.99 0.27
N VAL A 67 -8.32 3.26 0.20
CA VAL A 67 -8.31 4.18 1.36
C VAL A 67 -9.72 4.53 1.80
N GLY A 68 -10.06 4.18 3.02
CA GLY A 68 -11.38 4.43 3.59
C GLY A 68 -12.18 3.17 3.86
N ALA A 69 -11.58 1.99 3.76
CA ALA A 69 -12.17 0.72 4.19
C ALA A 69 -13.49 0.37 3.46
N PRO A 70 -13.42 -0.11 2.20
CA PRO A 70 -14.59 -0.60 1.48
C PRO A 70 -15.27 -1.74 2.26
N SER A 71 -16.59 -1.72 2.27
CA SER A 71 -17.36 -2.75 2.97
C SER A 71 -17.19 -4.12 2.31
N GLN A 72 -16.63 -5.07 3.05
CA GLN A 72 -16.52 -6.47 2.62
C GLN A 72 -17.89 -7.10 2.39
N LEU A 73 -18.92 -6.62 3.11
CA LEU A 73 -20.30 -7.11 3.04
C LEU A 73 -21.03 -6.68 1.76
N GLU A 74 -20.52 -5.70 1.04
CA GLU A 74 -20.99 -5.27 -0.27
C GLU A 74 -20.14 -5.76 -1.44
N LEU A 75 -18.98 -6.42 -1.18
CA LEU A 75 -18.05 -6.82 -2.24
C LEU A 75 -17.83 -8.33 -2.33
N PHE A 76 -17.42 -8.99 -1.23
CA PHE A 76 -16.89 -10.37 -1.27
C PHE A 76 -17.40 -11.29 -0.19
N ASP A 77 -17.95 -10.77 0.90
CA ASP A 77 -18.39 -11.55 2.06
C ASP A 77 -19.90 -11.57 2.19
N TYR A 78 -20.55 -12.36 1.33
CA TYR A 78 -22.00 -12.50 1.31
C TYR A 78 -22.53 -13.24 2.53
N LYS A 79 -23.51 -12.62 3.23
CA LYS A 79 -24.12 -13.15 4.46
C LYS A 79 -25.64 -13.24 4.31
N PRO A 80 -26.18 -14.40 3.89
CA PRO A 80 -27.62 -14.57 3.72
C PRO A 80 -28.38 -14.46 5.05
N GLU A 81 -27.75 -14.78 6.17
CA GLU A 81 -28.36 -14.59 7.49
C GLU A 81 -28.54 -13.11 7.81
N LEU A 82 -27.54 -12.29 7.53
CA LEU A 82 -27.62 -10.84 7.72
C LEU A 82 -28.80 -10.22 6.94
N GLN A 83 -29.14 -10.76 5.77
CA GLN A 83 -30.30 -10.32 4.99
C GLN A 83 -31.62 -10.51 5.75
N LYS A 84 -31.76 -11.55 6.59
CA LYS A 84 -32.96 -11.80 7.40
C LYS A 84 -33.09 -10.82 8.58
N TYR A 85 -32.00 -10.21 8.96
CA TYR A 85 -31.95 -9.22 10.04
C TYR A 85 -32.02 -7.77 9.55
N ASP A 86 -32.08 -7.55 8.25
CA ASP A 86 -32.15 -6.20 7.67
C ASP A 86 -33.27 -5.36 8.30
N GLY A 87 -32.90 -4.18 8.79
CA GLY A 87 -33.81 -3.25 9.46
C GLY A 87 -34.28 -3.62 10.87
N LYS A 88 -33.85 -4.79 11.42
CA LYS A 88 -34.11 -5.17 12.81
C LYS A 88 -33.06 -4.58 13.74
N ASP A 89 -33.42 -4.43 15.02
CA ASP A 89 -32.47 -4.02 16.04
C ASP A 89 -31.33 -5.03 16.17
N CYS A 90 -30.12 -4.51 16.36
CA CYS A 90 -28.92 -5.33 16.54
C CYS A 90 -29.05 -6.18 17.81
N PRO A 91 -28.85 -7.50 17.74
CA PRO A 91 -28.81 -8.35 18.93
C PRO A 91 -27.75 -7.88 19.93
N SER A 92 -28.04 -7.94 21.23
CA SER A 92 -27.16 -7.47 22.29
C SER A 92 -25.79 -8.15 22.29
N GLU A 93 -25.73 -9.41 21.88
CA GLU A 93 -24.49 -10.20 21.78
C GLU A 93 -23.44 -9.56 20.84
N TYR A 94 -23.85 -8.78 19.85
CA TYR A 94 -22.95 -8.04 18.95
C TYR A 94 -22.61 -6.63 19.46
N LEU A 95 -23.18 -6.21 20.59
CA LEU A 95 -22.95 -4.90 21.17
C LEU A 95 -22.13 -5.00 22.47
N GLU A 96 -22.33 -6.06 23.25
CA GLU A 96 -21.70 -6.24 24.56
C GLU A 96 -20.17 -6.34 24.43
N GLY A 97 -19.45 -5.48 25.14
CA GLY A 97 -17.98 -5.46 25.14
C GLY A 97 -17.35 -4.90 23.85
N GLN A 98 -18.15 -4.51 22.87
CA GLN A 98 -17.65 -3.96 21.61
C GLN A 98 -17.42 -2.44 21.71
N ARG A 99 -16.42 -1.97 20.96
CA ARG A 99 -16.11 -0.56 20.82
C ARG A 99 -16.34 -0.13 19.38
N PHE A 100 -17.28 0.77 19.20
CA PHE A 100 -17.60 1.36 17.90
C PHE A 100 -16.92 2.72 17.71
N ALA A 101 -16.70 3.12 16.46
CA ALA A 101 -16.16 4.44 16.15
C ALA A 101 -17.24 5.53 16.29
N PHE A 102 -18.46 5.26 15.82
CA PHE A 102 -19.56 6.24 15.77
C PHE A 102 -20.90 5.72 16.25
N ILE A 103 -21.18 4.42 16.18
CA ILE A 103 -22.42 3.82 16.62
C ILE A 103 -22.65 4.10 18.11
N GLN A 104 -23.88 4.54 18.45
CA GLN A 104 -24.35 4.78 19.82
C GLN A 104 -25.73 4.15 20.05
N GLY A 105 -25.89 3.52 21.22
CA GLY A 105 -27.13 2.80 21.56
C GLY A 105 -27.30 1.52 20.73
N THR A 106 -28.55 1.16 20.41
CA THR A 106 -28.87 -0.02 19.62
C THR A 106 -29.08 0.38 18.15
N PRO A 107 -28.12 0.08 17.23
CA PRO A 107 -28.29 0.33 15.82
C PRO A 107 -29.22 -0.72 15.20
N GLN A 108 -29.71 -0.45 14.00
CA GLN A 108 -30.36 -1.47 13.18
C GLN A 108 -29.32 -2.26 12.40
N MET A 109 -29.58 -3.55 12.17
CA MET A 109 -28.79 -4.34 11.24
C MET A 109 -29.04 -3.85 9.81
N LEU A 110 -28.03 -3.94 8.95
CA LEU A 110 -28.10 -3.60 7.54
C LEU A 110 -27.74 -4.83 6.72
N GLY A 111 -28.68 -5.35 5.96
CA GLY A 111 -28.44 -6.45 5.02
C GLY A 111 -27.46 -6.06 3.90
N PRO A 112 -26.97 -7.02 3.10
CA PRO A 112 -26.23 -6.72 1.89
C PRO A 112 -27.04 -5.82 0.96
N VAL A 113 -26.47 -4.67 0.55
CA VAL A 113 -27.16 -3.68 -0.27
C VAL A 113 -27.30 -4.15 -1.72
N TYR A 114 -26.44 -5.07 -2.14
CA TYR A 114 -26.31 -5.53 -3.53
C TYR A 114 -26.49 -7.03 -3.66
N PRO A 115 -26.98 -7.50 -4.83
CA PRO A 115 -27.01 -8.92 -5.14
C PRO A 115 -25.63 -9.53 -5.22
N PHE A 116 -25.52 -10.79 -4.80
CA PHE A 116 -24.32 -11.59 -4.88
C PHE A 116 -24.52 -12.83 -5.73
N LYS A 117 -23.44 -13.28 -6.38
CA LYS A 117 -23.39 -14.54 -7.11
C LYS A 117 -22.06 -15.23 -6.85
N GLN A 118 -22.09 -16.56 -6.84
CA GLN A 118 -20.87 -17.36 -6.91
C GLN A 118 -20.28 -17.29 -8.31
N GLN A 119 -18.96 -17.21 -8.39
CA GLN A 119 -18.23 -17.04 -9.64
C GLN A 119 -17.09 -18.07 -9.74
N GLY A 120 -16.81 -18.49 -10.99
CA GLY A 120 -15.77 -19.46 -11.28
C GLY A 120 -16.03 -20.86 -10.70
N GLU A 121 -15.05 -21.74 -10.86
CA GLU A 121 -15.05 -23.08 -10.26
C GLU A 121 -14.78 -23.03 -8.75
N SER A 122 -14.08 -22.01 -8.29
CA SER A 122 -13.83 -21.76 -6.86
C SER A 122 -15.10 -21.45 -6.07
N GLY A 123 -16.18 -21.03 -6.73
CA GLY A 123 -17.42 -20.64 -6.10
C GLY A 123 -17.33 -19.39 -5.22
N ALA A 124 -16.33 -18.55 -5.43
CA ALA A 124 -16.14 -17.33 -4.65
C ALA A 124 -17.31 -16.36 -4.84
N TRP A 125 -17.78 -15.75 -3.73
CA TRP A 125 -18.87 -14.80 -3.75
C TRP A 125 -18.41 -13.42 -4.22
N PHE A 126 -19.13 -12.88 -5.20
CA PHE A 126 -18.96 -11.52 -5.70
C PHE A 126 -20.29 -10.78 -5.75
N SER A 127 -20.22 -9.53 -5.34
CA SER A 127 -21.30 -8.57 -5.60
C SER A 127 -21.40 -8.26 -7.09
N ASP A 128 -22.60 -7.93 -7.56
CA ASP A 128 -22.86 -7.44 -8.93
C ASP A 128 -22.19 -6.07 -9.22
N ARG A 129 -21.55 -5.48 -8.23
CA ARG A 129 -20.76 -4.24 -8.36
C ARG A 129 -19.39 -4.45 -9.00
N LEU A 130 -18.88 -5.69 -9.05
CA LEU A 130 -17.56 -6.04 -9.57
C LEU A 130 -17.64 -7.13 -10.66
N PRO A 131 -18.43 -6.94 -11.74
CA PRO A 131 -18.65 -7.96 -12.76
C PRO A 131 -17.39 -8.29 -13.59
N GLU A 132 -16.47 -7.33 -13.78
CA GLU A 132 -15.25 -7.56 -14.54
C GLU A 132 -14.22 -8.32 -13.69
N LEU A 133 -14.01 -7.93 -12.43
CA LEU A 133 -13.13 -8.62 -11.52
C LEU A 133 -13.61 -10.06 -11.23
N ALA A 134 -14.92 -10.28 -11.17
CA ALA A 134 -15.51 -11.59 -10.95
C ALA A 134 -15.10 -12.65 -12.01
N LYS A 135 -14.73 -12.24 -13.22
CA LYS A 135 -14.20 -13.12 -14.27
C LYS A 135 -12.85 -13.77 -13.89
N HIS A 136 -12.18 -13.21 -12.90
CA HIS A 136 -10.90 -13.70 -12.39
C HIS A 136 -11.04 -14.49 -11.07
N ALA A 137 -12.25 -14.86 -10.65
CA ALA A 137 -12.53 -15.52 -9.37
C ALA A 137 -11.57 -16.68 -9.07
N ASP A 138 -11.29 -17.52 -10.06
CA ASP A 138 -10.42 -18.69 -9.92
C ASP A 138 -8.93 -18.37 -9.83
N LYS A 139 -8.53 -17.12 -10.04
CA LYS A 139 -7.15 -16.65 -9.90
C LYS A 139 -6.91 -15.97 -8.56
N LEU A 140 -7.98 -15.59 -7.84
CA LEU A 140 -7.87 -14.86 -6.59
C LEU A 140 -7.77 -15.80 -5.40
N CYS A 141 -6.95 -15.41 -4.45
CA CYS A 141 -6.90 -15.99 -3.11
C CYS A 141 -7.46 -14.97 -2.12
N PHE A 142 -8.58 -15.29 -1.51
CA PHE A 142 -9.21 -14.43 -0.51
C PHE A 142 -8.76 -14.78 0.90
N ILE A 143 -8.52 -13.76 1.73
CA ILE A 143 -8.40 -13.86 3.18
C ILE A 143 -9.53 -13.00 3.75
N LYS A 144 -10.58 -13.65 4.30
CA LYS A 144 -11.78 -12.95 4.79
C LYS A 144 -11.73 -12.54 6.25
N THR A 145 -10.73 -13.01 6.97
CA THR A 145 -10.60 -12.89 8.42
C THR A 145 -9.40 -12.05 8.82
N MET A 146 -9.04 -11.07 7.99
CA MET A 146 -8.06 -10.06 8.38
C MET A 146 -8.57 -9.30 9.60
N LYS A 147 -7.67 -8.99 10.55
CA LYS A 147 -7.98 -8.31 11.80
C LYS A 147 -6.94 -7.24 12.12
N THR A 148 -7.36 -6.18 12.79
CA THR A 148 -6.47 -5.13 13.31
C THR A 148 -6.96 -4.62 14.66
N ASP A 149 -6.05 -4.08 15.48
CA ASP A 149 -6.42 -3.43 16.75
C ASP A 149 -6.87 -1.97 16.56
N GLN A 150 -6.84 -1.49 15.30
CA GLN A 150 -7.08 -0.08 15.00
C GLN A 150 -8.44 0.10 14.31
N PHE A 151 -9.27 0.99 14.86
CA PHE A 151 -10.59 1.32 14.30
C PHE A 151 -10.68 2.74 13.72
N ASN A 152 -9.59 3.51 13.71
CA ASN A 152 -9.48 4.82 13.08
C ASN A 152 -8.53 4.77 11.89
N HIS A 153 -8.89 5.40 10.77
CA HIS A 153 -8.15 5.35 9.50
C HIS A 153 -6.65 5.67 9.62
N GLY A 154 -6.27 6.75 10.29
CA GLY A 154 -4.86 7.15 10.38
C GLY A 154 -3.98 6.08 11.01
N PRO A 155 -4.23 5.66 12.26
CA PRO A 155 -3.50 4.58 12.93
C PRO A 155 -3.61 3.23 12.19
N ALA A 156 -4.78 2.89 11.64
CA ALA A 156 -4.99 1.65 10.90
C ALA A 156 -4.20 1.62 9.58
N GLN A 157 -4.17 2.73 8.84
CA GLN A 157 -3.33 2.87 7.64
C GLN A 157 -1.84 2.72 7.96
N LEU A 158 -1.38 3.30 9.07
CA LEU A 158 -0.01 3.08 9.54
C LEU A 158 0.22 1.61 9.87
N MET A 159 -0.69 0.97 10.61
CA MET A 159 -0.58 -0.44 11.01
C MET A 159 -0.43 -1.34 9.78
N VAL A 160 -1.31 -1.23 8.79
CA VAL A 160 -1.27 -2.07 7.59
C VAL A 160 -0.05 -1.79 6.71
N GLN A 161 0.50 -0.57 6.72
CA GLN A 161 1.63 -0.20 5.87
C GLN A 161 2.99 -0.37 6.54
N THR A 162 3.05 -0.33 7.87
CA THR A 162 4.34 -0.31 8.59
C THR A 162 4.43 -1.36 9.71
N GLY A 163 3.35 -2.09 10.00
CA GLY A 163 3.25 -2.99 11.15
C GLY A 163 3.13 -2.25 12.50
N GLN A 164 2.93 -0.93 12.50
CA GLN A 164 2.84 -0.11 13.71
C GLN A 164 1.83 1.03 13.53
N ALA A 165 0.98 1.25 14.53
CA ALA A 165 -0.01 2.33 14.51
C ALA A 165 0.59 3.73 14.80
N ARG A 166 1.91 3.86 14.84
CA ARG A 166 2.66 5.07 15.17
C ARG A 166 3.60 5.47 14.03
N LEU A 167 3.89 6.76 13.94
CA LEU A 167 4.85 7.31 12.99
C LEU A 167 6.29 6.87 13.30
N GLY A 168 7.15 6.89 12.29
CA GLY A 168 8.60 6.64 12.42
C GLY A 168 9.05 5.24 12.02
N TYR A 169 8.15 4.36 11.62
CA TYR A 169 8.47 3.01 11.16
C TYR A 169 8.52 2.94 9.62
N PRO A 170 9.40 2.07 9.07
CA PRO A 170 9.48 1.88 7.63
C PRO A 170 8.23 1.19 7.09
N SER A 171 7.80 1.63 5.91
CA SER A 171 6.72 0.97 5.18
C SER A 171 7.14 -0.37 4.59
N ILE A 172 6.17 -1.23 4.23
CA ILE A 172 6.41 -2.53 3.59
C ILE A 172 7.31 -2.37 2.36
N GLY A 173 7.00 -1.40 1.47
CA GLY A 173 7.81 -1.14 0.28
C GLY A 173 9.24 -0.72 0.60
N SER A 174 9.45 0.04 1.69
CA SER A 174 10.78 0.40 2.17
C SER A 174 11.54 -0.81 2.70
N TRP A 175 10.89 -1.69 3.46
CA TRP A 175 11.48 -2.96 3.91
C TRP A 175 11.86 -3.87 2.76
N VAL A 176 10.97 -4.02 1.76
CA VAL A 176 11.23 -4.83 0.56
C VAL A 176 12.42 -4.27 -0.22
N THR A 177 12.47 -2.96 -0.42
CA THR A 177 13.57 -2.31 -1.13
C THR A 177 14.88 -2.39 -0.33
N TRP A 178 14.81 -2.23 0.99
CA TRP A 178 15.98 -2.42 1.86
C TRP A 178 16.43 -3.88 1.87
N GLY A 179 15.53 -4.85 1.96
CA GLY A 179 15.86 -6.28 2.06
C GLY A 179 16.39 -6.89 0.76
N LEU A 180 15.87 -6.47 -0.39
CA LEU A 180 16.13 -7.11 -1.68
C LEU A 180 16.81 -6.20 -2.72
N GLY A 181 16.86 -4.89 -2.49
CA GLY A 181 17.34 -3.94 -3.49
C GLY A 181 16.40 -3.83 -4.69
N THR A 182 16.91 -3.31 -5.80
CA THR A 182 16.20 -3.23 -7.08
C THR A 182 17.10 -3.62 -8.24
N GLU A 183 16.55 -4.31 -9.22
CA GLU A 183 17.26 -4.67 -10.46
C GLU A 183 17.37 -3.47 -11.41
N ASN A 184 16.40 -2.58 -11.38
CA ASN A 184 16.43 -1.36 -12.17
C ASN A 184 17.22 -0.26 -11.43
N GLN A 185 18.31 0.20 -12.07
CA GLN A 185 19.17 1.24 -11.52
C GLN A 185 18.73 2.67 -11.91
N ASN A 186 17.73 2.81 -12.80
CA ASN A 186 17.27 4.08 -13.33
C ASN A 186 15.91 4.53 -12.77
N LEU A 187 15.20 3.62 -12.08
CA LEU A 187 13.92 3.87 -11.43
C LEU A 187 14.02 3.54 -9.93
N PRO A 188 13.24 4.22 -9.08
CA PRO A 188 13.12 3.83 -7.67
C PRO A 188 12.64 2.38 -7.53
N GLY A 189 13.16 1.67 -6.54
CA GLY A 189 12.68 0.32 -6.21
C GLY A 189 11.27 0.28 -5.63
N PHE A 190 10.79 1.43 -5.12
CA PHE A 190 9.46 1.60 -4.56
C PHE A 190 8.79 2.86 -5.13
N MET A 191 7.67 2.69 -5.84
CA MET A 191 6.91 3.78 -6.45
C MET A 191 5.46 3.81 -5.95
N VAL A 192 4.91 5.02 -5.80
CA VAL A 192 3.58 5.26 -5.23
C VAL A 192 2.73 6.09 -6.17
N LEU A 193 1.51 5.62 -6.44
CA LEU A 193 0.52 6.28 -7.29
C LEU A 193 -0.74 6.57 -6.47
N LEU A 194 -1.29 7.76 -6.61
CA LEU A 194 -2.49 8.20 -5.89
C LEU A 194 -3.64 8.43 -6.86
N SER A 195 -4.86 8.14 -6.41
CA SER A 195 -6.11 8.47 -7.11
C SER A 195 -7.25 8.77 -6.11
N GLY A 196 -8.39 9.24 -6.61
CA GLY A 196 -9.54 9.60 -5.79
C GLY A 196 -9.50 11.03 -5.24
N GLY A 197 -8.58 11.87 -5.75
CA GLY A 197 -8.57 13.32 -5.52
C GLY A 197 -8.05 13.77 -4.16
N ARG A 198 -7.56 12.86 -3.31
CA ARG A 198 -6.98 13.19 -1.99
C ARG A 198 -5.77 12.33 -1.66
N VAL A 199 -4.89 12.88 -0.84
CA VAL A 199 -3.78 12.13 -0.22
C VAL A 199 -4.28 11.46 1.06
N PRO A 200 -3.87 10.22 1.39
CA PRO A 200 -4.17 9.58 2.67
C PRO A 200 -3.85 10.48 3.87
N ARG A 201 -4.62 10.40 4.95
CA ARG A 201 -4.56 11.34 6.09
C ARG A 201 -3.17 11.46 6.72
N VAL A 202 -2.43 10.37 6.81
CA VAL A 202 -1.06 10.34 7.37
C VAL A 202 0.03 10.57 6.32
N GLY A 203 -0.36 10.82 5.07
CA GLY A 203 0.49 11.29 3.99
C GLY A 203 1.69 10.39 3.72
N LYS A 204 2.84 11.03 3.52
CA LYS A 204 4.09 10.35 3.15
C LYS A 204 4.59 9.32 4.17
N SER A 205 4.08 9.31 5.39
CA SER A 205 4.44 8.31 6.39
C SER A 205 4.04 6.90 5.98
N LEU A 206 3.05 6.74 5.10
CA LEU A 206 2.60 5.43 4.60
C LEU A 206 3.58 4.77 3.62
N TRP A 207 4.49 5.55 3.03
CA TRP A 207 5.55 5.06 2.13
C TRP A 207 6.93 5.58 2.49
N GLY A 208 7.08 6.06 3.73
CA GLY A 208 8.34 6.54 4.26
C GLY A 208 9.29 5.42 4.65
N SER A 209 10.57 5.75 4.70
CA SER A 209 11.62 4.84 5.15
C SER A 209 11.71 4.68 6.67
N GLY A 210 10.98 5.50 7.45
CA GLY A 210 11.04 5.47 8.91
C GLY A 210 12.47 5.65 9.44
N PHE A 211 12.96 4.68 10.20
CA PHE A 211 14.33 4.66 10.70
C PHE A 211 15.36 4.06 9.72
N LEU A 212 14.92 3.51 8.58
CA LEU A 212 15.84 3.11 7.51
C LEU A 212 16.35 4.34 6.77
N PRO A 213 17.51 4.25 6.10
CA PRO A 213 18.00 5.30 5.23
C PRO A 213 16.96 5.77 4.21
N SER A 214 16.95 7.07 3.95
CA SER A 214 15.91 7.71 3.14
C SER A 214 15.88 7.28 1.66
N VAL A 215 16.96 6.63 1.17
CA VAL A 215 17.03 6.06 -0.17
C VAL A 215 16.00 4.94 -0.43
N TYR A 216 15.50 4.31 0.62
CA TYR A 216 14.52 3.22 0.53
C TYR A 216 13.05 3.67 0.57
N GLN A 217 12.79 4.97 0.76
CA GLN A 217 11.41 5.48 0.79
C GLN A 217 10.73 5.38 -0.57
N GLY A 218 9.41 5.30 -0.55
CA GLY A 218 8.61 5.35 -1.78
C GLY A 218 8.65 6.72 -2.45
N VAL A 219 8.73 6.71 -3.77
CA VAL A 219 8.66 7.91 -4.60
C VAL A 219 7.24 8.04 -5.13
N GLN A 220 6.57 9.11 -4.70
CA GLN A 220 5.24 9.43 -5.19
C GLN A 220 5.31 9.98 -6.61
N CYS A 221 4.57 9.34 -7.53
CA CYS A 221 4.43 9.77 -8.91
C CYS A 221 2.98 10.16 -9.21
N ARG A 222 2.82 11.00 -10.23
CA ARG A 222 1.54 11.45 -10.75
C ARG A 222 1.25 10.75 -12.07
N SER A 223 0.00 10.39 -12.28
CA SER A 223 -0.48 9.85 -13.57
C SER A 223 -0.83 10.95 -14.60
N PHE A 224 -0.65 12.20 -14.21
CA PHE A 224 -0.89 13.36 -15.08
C PHE A 224 0.05 14.51 -14.73
N GLY A 225 0.48 15.28 -15.76
CA GLY A 225 1.45 16.36 -15.62
C GLY A 225 2.88 15.84 -15.38
N ASP A 226 3.71 16.61 -14.69
CA ASP A 226 5.06 16.17 -14.32
C ASP A 226 4.98 14.94 -13.40
N PRO A 227 5.47 13.77 -13.82
CA PRO A 227 5.34 12.54 -13.03
C PRO A 227 5.94 12.64 -11.64
N VAL A 228 7.10 13.28 -11.50
CA VAL A 228 7.75 13.59 -10.23
C VAL A 228 8.07 15.06 -10.17
N LEU A 229 7.58 15.74 -9.12
CA LEU A 229 7.81 17.17 -8.95
C LEU A 229 9.28 17.49 -8.72
N ASN A 230 9.72 18.61 -9.30
CA ASN A 230 11.06 19.19 -9.11
C ASN A 230 12.22 18.31 -9.61
N THR A 231 11.96 17.34 -10.49
CA THR A 231 13.02 16.56 -11.15
C THR A 231 13.62 17.31 -12.33
N ALA A 232 12.83 18.12 -13.05
CA ALA A 232 13.31 18.90 -14.18
C ALA A 232 14.43 19.87 -13.78
N ASN A 233 15.35 20.15 -14.71
CA ASN A 233 16.37 21.15 -14.48
C ASN A 233 15.75 22.57 -14.38
N PRO A 234 16.25 23.42 -13.48
CA PRO A 234 15.86 24.82 -13.47
C PRO A 234 16.11 25.50 -14.83
N LYS A 235 15.31 26.51 -15.14
CA LYS A 235 15.46 27.26 -16.41
C LYS A 235 16.90 27.78 -16.55
N GLY A 236 17.54 27.46 -17.68
CA GLY A 236 18.93 27.87 -17.97
C GLY A 236 19.99 26.90 -17.49
N VAL A 237 19.64 25.83 -16.80
CA VAL A 237 20.58 24.77 -16.39
C VAL A 237 20.53 23.63 -17.38
N SER A 238 21.66 23.40 -18.10
CA SER A 238 21.80 22.27 -19.01
C SER A 238 21.99 20.94 -18.25
N PRO A 239 21.70 19.79 -18.85
CA PRO A 239 22.04 18.47 -18.26
C PRO A 239 23.51 18.34 -17.92
N LYS A 240 24.41 18.89 -18.75
CA LYS A 240 25.85 18.92 -18.50
C LYS A 240 26.22 19.73 -17.27
N THR A 241 25.63 20.93 -17.13
CA THR A 241 25.83 21.77 -15.95
C THR A 241 25.29 21.11 -14.69
N ARG A 242 24.12 20.46 -14.78
CA ARG A 242 23.53 19.71 -13.67
C ARG A 242 24.44 18.55 -13.26
N ARG A 243 24.98 17.78 -14.22
CA ARG A 243 25.91 16.66 -13.93
C ARG A 243 27.16 17.17 -13.20
N ALA A 244 27.79 18.22 -13.71
CA ALA A 244 28.99 18.80 -13.09
C ALA A 244 28.72 19.29 -11.64
N ALA A 245 27.53 19.88 -11.40
CA ALA A 245 27.14 20.29 -10.06
C ALA A 245 26.94 19.10 -9.11
N LEU A 246 26.37 17.99 -9.60
CA LEU A 246 26.22 16.76 -8.82
C LEU A 246 27.57 16.09 -8.53
N ASP A 247 28.49 16.08 -9.49
CA ASP A 247 29.85 15.54 -9.30
C ASP A 247 30.62 16.32 -8.22
N ALA A 248 30.51 17.66 -8.23
CA ALA A 248 31.09 18.51 -7.20
C ALA A 248 30.45 18.27 -5.82
N LEU A 249 29.12 18.16 -5.77
CA LEU A 249 28.39 17.85 -4.53
C LEU A 249 28.76 16.46 -3.98
N GLN A 250 28.89 15.48 -4.85
CA GLN A 250 29.35 14.14 -4.47
C GLN A 250 30.74 14.18 -3.84
N SER A 251 31.68 14.94 -4.43
CA SER A 251 33.03 15.09 -3.88
C SER A 251 33.02 15.74 -2.49
N LEU A 252 32.19 16.79 -2.30
CA LEU A 252 32.02 17.43 -0.98
C LEU A 252 31.40 16.47 0.05
N ASN A 253 30.36 15.72 -0.35
CA ASN A 253 29.73 14.77 0.54
C ASN A 253 30.68 13.62 0.93
N GLN A 254 31.52 13.15 0.01
CA GLN A 254 32.55 12.16 0.31
C GLN A 254 33.61 12.66 1.32
N GLU A 255 33.98 13.93 1.21
CA GLU A 255 34.89 14.59 2.18
C GLU A 255 34.23 14.67 3.56
N THR A 256 32.96 15.14 3.60
CA THR A 256 32.16 15.17 4.84
C THR A 256 32.05 13.78 5.47
N PHE A 257 31.81 12.74 4.63
CA PHE A 257 31.74 11.36 5.13
C PHE A 257 33.04 10.88 5.76
N ARG A 258 34.21 11.24 5.17
CA ARG A 258 35.52 10.90 5.76
C ARG A 258 35.74 11.54 7.11
N GLU A 259 35.22 12.76 7.31
CA GLU A 259 35.35 13.50 8.58
C GLU A 259 34.37 13.03 9.66
N VAL A 260 33.10 12.81 9.27
CA VAL A 260 31.99 12.58 10.22
C VAL A 260 31.57 11.12 10.29
N SER A 261 31.82 10.33 9.23
CA SER A 261 31.43 8.91 9.07
C SER A 261 29.90 8.68 9.23
N ASP A 262 29.08 9.69 8.87
CA ASP A 262 27.61 9.55 8.91
C ASP A 262 27.11 8.83 7.67
N PRO A 263 26.52 7.61 7.80
CA PRO A 263 26.00 6.83 6.68
C PRO A 263 24.93 7.57 5.86
N GLU A 264 24.20 8.53 6.45
CA GLU A 264 23.20 9.32 5.75
C GLU A 264 23.83 10.22 4.67
N THR A 265 25.10 10.60 4.82
CA THR A 265 25.82 11.34 3.79
C THR A 265 25.95 10.53 2.49
N ILE A 266 26.27 9.23 2.59
CA ILE A 266 26.34 8.32 1.43
C ILE A 266 24.95 8.11 0.83
N THR A 267 23.93 7.97 1.67
CA THR A 267 22.54 7.86 1.24
C THR A 267 22.10 9.08 0.41
N ARG A 268 22.49 10.29 0.79
CA ARG A 268 22.22 11.53 0.02
C ARG A 268 22.87 11.50 -1.36
N ILE A 269 24.11 11.01 -1.46
CA ILE A 269 24.78 10.84 -2.75
C ILE A 269 23.94 9.92 -3.65
N ALA A 270 23.54 8.77 -3.15
CA ALA A 270 22.71 7.81 -3.90
C ALA A 270 21.36 8.41 -4.32
N GLN A 271 20.72 9.22 -3.46
CA GLN A 271 19.48 9.91 -3.78
C GLN A 271 19.64 10.95 -4.89
N TYR A 272 20.69 11.75 -4.87
CA TYR A 272 20.95 12.73 -5.94
C TYR A 272 21.23 12.05 -7.28
N GLU A 273 21.97 10.96 -7.28
CA GLU A 273 22.20 10.13 -8.47
C GLU A 273 20.90 9.54 -9.01
N MET A 274 20.06 8.97 -8.14
CA MET A 274 18.76 8.46 -8.53
C MET A 274 17.87 9.56 -9.10
N ALA A 275 17.77 10.72 -8.43
CA ALA A 275 16.99 11.85 -8.90
C ALA A 275 17.45 12.34 -10.29
N PHE A 276 18.75 12.32 -10.56
CA PHE A 276 19.30 12.68 -11.86
C PHE A 276 18.92 11.68 -12.95
N ARG A 277 19.04 10.38 -12.69
CA ARG A 277 18.63 9.32 -13.63
C ARG A 277 17.12 9.38 -13.91
N MET A 278 16.32 9.65 -12.89
CA MET A 278 14.87 9.79 -12.99
C MET A 278 14.41 10.90 -13.93
N GLN A 279 15.23 11.94 -14.16
CA GLN A 279 14.88 13.05 -15.09
C GLN A 279 14.54 12.56 -16.49
N THR A 280 15.16 11.46 -16.94
CA THR A 280 14.94 10.88 -18.27
C THR A 280 14.05 9.66 -18.20
N SER A 281 14.34 8.72 -17.29
CA SER A 281 13.67 7.40 -17.24
C SER A 281 12.24 7.47 -16.76
N VAL A 282 11.92 8.36 -15.81
CA VAL A 282 10.55 8.44 -15.26
C VAL A 282 9.56 9.00 -16.28
N PRO A 283 9.80 10.12 -16.99
CA PRO A 283 8.88 10.60 -18.01
C PRO A 283 8.59 9.57 -19.09
N GLU A 284 9.59 8.81 -19.53
CA GLU A 284 9.45 7.76 -20.55
C GLU A 284 8.52 6.62 -20.10
N VAL A 285 8.72 6.12 -18.89
CA VAL A 285 7.90 5.02 -18.33
C VAL A 285 6.51 5.49 -17.92
N MET A 286 6.40 6.72 -17.42
CA MET A 286 5.14 7.28 -16.91
C MET A 286 4.25 7.91 -17.99
N SER A 287 4.72 8.05 -19.23
CA SER A 287 3.85 8.41 -20.35
C SER A 287 3.04 7.19 -20.77
N ILE A 288 1.72 7.31 -20.73
CA ILE A 288 0.79 6.29 -21.26
C ILE A 288 0.28 6.65 -22.66
N ASP A 289 0.66 7.81 -23.19
CA ASP A 289 0.15 8.34 -24.46
C ASP A 289 0.53 7.44 -25.65
N ASP A 290 1.67 6.75 -25.54
CA ASP A 290 2.20 5.86 -26.57
C ASP A 290 1.62 4.43 -26.51
N GLU A 291 0.81 4.13 -25.52
CA GLU A 291 0.15 2.83 -25.43
C GLU A 291 -0.87 2.65 -26.56
N PRO A 292 -0.98 1.45 -27.15
CA PRO A 292 -1.94 1.20 -28.23
C PRO A 292 -3.38 1.44 -27.77
N LYS A 293 -4.24 1.89 -28.69
CA LYS A 293 -5.66 2.15 -28.38
C LYS A 293 -6.36 1.00 -27.66
N HIS A 294 -6.07 -0.25 -28.02
CA HIS A 294 -6.70 -1.40 -27.38
C HIS A 294 -6.33 -1.53 -25.89
N MET A 295 -5.15 -1.04 -25.47
CA MET A 295 -4.76 -1.01 -24.07
C MET A 295 -5.54 0.07 -23.31
N HIS A 296 -5.70 1.25 -23.91
CA HIS A 296 -6.57 2.29 -23.35
C HIS A 296 -8.02 1.80 -23.23
N ASP A 297 -8.51 1.11 -24.26
CA ASP A 297 -9.84 0.51 -24.24
C ASP A 297 -9.94 -0.61 -23.20
N LEU A 298 -8.91 -1.43 -23.00
CA LEU A 298 -8.90 -2.49 -21.99
C LEU A 298 -9.00 -1.94 -20.58
N TYR A 299 -8.13 -1.00 -20.20
CA TYR A 299 -8.07 -0.42 -18.89
C TYR A 299 -9.17 0.63 -18.61
N GLY A 300 -9.72 1.24 -19.64
CA GLY A 300 -10.63 2.38 -19.52
C GLY A 300 -9.91 3.65 -19.09
N THR A 301 -8.70 3.88 -19.58
CA THR A 301 -7.88 5.05 -19.22
C THR A 301 -8.46 6.35 -19.75
N GLU A 302 -8.14 7.44 -19.05
CA GLU A 302 -8.52 8.81 -19.42
C GLU A 302 -7.25 9.65 -19.56
N LEU A 303 -6.82 9.90 -20.80
CA LEU A 303 -5.63 10.70 -21.08
C LEU A 303 -5.80 12.13 -20.54
N GLY A 304 -4.73 12.67 -19.97
CA GLY A 304 -4.72 14.03 -19.44
C GLY A 304 -5.48 14.20 -18.10
N LYS A 305 -5.86 13.13 -17.42
CA LYS A 305 -6.52 13.14 -16.12
C LYS A 305 -5.87 12.18 -15.14
N GLU A 306 -6.03 12.47 -13.85
CA GLU A 306 -5.75 11.51 -12.79
C GLU A 306 -6.90 10.51 -12.71
N SER A 307 -6.59 9.20 -12.80
CA SER A 307 -7.58 8.15 -12.62
C SER A 307 -6.94 6.87 -12.07
N PHE A 308 -7.76 6.03 -11.42
CA PHE A 308 -7.31 4.71 -10.98
C PHE A 308 -6.94 3.82 -12.17
N ALA A 309 -7.65 3.96 -13.29
CA ALA A 309 -7.37 3.23 -14.52
C ALA A 309 -5.98 3.56 -15.08
N ASN A 310 -5.63 4.85 -15.13
CA ASN A 310 -4.28 5.29 -15.54
C ASN A 310 -3.22 4.71 -14.59
N ASN A 311 -3.49 4.72 -13.28
CA ASN A 311 -2.57 4.16 -12.29
C ASN A 311 -2.39 2.64 -12.44
N CYS A 312 -3.43 1.87 -12.79
CA CYS A 312 -3.30 0.45 -13.07
C CYS A 312 -2.44 0.18 -14.31
N LEU A 313 -2.64 0.93 -15.39
CA LEU A 313 -1.80 0.82 -16.59
C LEU A 313 -0.35 1.21 -16.29
N LEU A 314 -0.14 2.29 -15.53
CA LEU A 314 1.20 2.69 -15.07
C LEU A 314 1.85 1.64 -14.18
N ALA A 315 1.09 0.99 -13.29
CA ALA A 315 1.62 -0.07 -12.45
C ALA A 315 2.16 -1.25 -13.26
N ARG A 316 1.47 -1.64 -14.33
CA ARG A 316 1.97 -2.64 -15.28
C ARG A 316 3.26 -2.18 -15.94
N ARG A 317 3.31 -0.94 -16.47
CA ARG A 317 4.52 -0.39 -17.11
C ARG A 317 5.70 -0.32 -16.15
N LEU A 318 5.48 0.12 -14.94
CA LEU A 318 6.50 0.17 -13.87
C LEU A 318 7.02 -1.23 -13.54
N ALA A 319 6.12 -2.21 -13.40
CA ALA A 319 6.49 -3.60 -13.16
C ALA A 319 7.30 -4.18 -14.33
N GLU A 320 6.89 -3.92 -15.59
CA GLU A 320 7.60 -4.31 -16.81
C GLU A 320 9.01 -3.70 -16.87
N ASN A 321 9.18 -2.48 -16.36
CA ASN A 321 10.46 -1.79 -16.25
C ASN A 321 11.25 -2.11 -14.97
N GLY A 322 10.89 -3.17 -14.25
CA GLY A 322 11.67 -3.71 -13.14
C GLY A 322 11.53 -2.97 -11.80
N VAL A 323 10.48 -2.15 -11.63
CA VAL A 323 10.15 -1.59 -10.31
C VAL A 323 9.66 -2.71 -9.41
N ARG A 324 10.28 -2.87 -8.24
CA ARG A 324 10.04 -4.02 -7.35
C ARG A 324 8.76 -3.88 -6.54
N PHE A 325 8.45 -2.69 -6.03
CA PHE A 325 7.25 -2.45 -5.23
C PHE A 325 6.49 -1.25 -5.76
N ILE A 326 5.24 -1.47 -6.16
CA ILE A 326 4.37 -0.45 -6.74
C ILE A 326 3.11 -0.40 -5.89
N GLN A 327 2.84 0.76 -5.30
CA GLN A 327 1.70 0.94 -4.41
C GLN A 327 0.72 1.97 -4.97
N LEU A 328 -0.53 1.55 -5.12
CA LEU A 328 -1.63 2.40 -5.52
C LEU A 328 -2.51 2.69 -4.30
N TYR A 329 -2.80 3.95 -4.07
CA TYR A 329 -3.81 4.37 -3.10
C TYR A 329 -5.00 4.97 -3.85
N ASP A 330 -6.18 4.41 -3.65
CA ASP A 330 -7.42 4.96 -4.17
C ASP A 330 -8.32 5.46 -3.03
N TRP A 331 -8.54 6.77 -2.96
CA TRP A 331 -9.32 7.42 -1.92
C TRP A 331 -10.82 7.38 -2.19
N GLY A 332 -11.64 7.40 -1.11
CA GLY A 332 -13.08 7.64 -1.17
C GLY A 332 -13.95 6.43 -0.87
N TRP A 333 -13.44 5.48 -0.08
CA TRP A 333 -14.16 4.26 0.31
C TRP A 333 -14.87 4.35 1.67
N ASP A 334 -14.79 5.50 2.34
CA ASP A 334 -15.31 5.73 3.69
C ASP A 334 -16.82 5.95 3.70
N SER A 335 -17.61 4.85 3.65
CA SER A 335 -19.04 4.86 3.42
C SER A 335 -19.86 4.83 4.71
N HIS A 336 -19.94 5.98 5.39
CA HIS A 336 -20.70 6.19 6.61
C HIS A 336 -22.19 6.55 6.39
N GLY A 337 -22.59 6.92 5.17
CA GLY A 337 -23.95 7.35 4.89
C GLY A 337 -24.28 8.78 5.36
N SER A 338 -23.28 9.59 5.67
CA SER A 338 -23.47 11.00 6.06
C SER A 338 -23.92 11.91 4.92
N ASN A 339 -23.53 11.57 3.70
CA ASN A 339 -23.90 12.25 2.46
C ASN A 339 -23.87 11.28 1.28
N LYS A 340 -24.31 11.73 0.09
CA LYS A 340 -24.38 10.88 -1.12
C LYS A 340 -23.03 10.29 -1.51
N SER A 341 -21.95 11.05 -1.44
CA SER A 341 -20.63 10.56 -1.84
C SER A 341 -20.07 9.49 -0.90
N GLU A 342 -20.58 9.43 0.33
CA GLU A 342 -20.24 8.45 1.37
C GLU A 342 -21.36 7.41 1.59
N ALA A 343 -22.29 7.30 0.63
CA ALA A 343 -23.42 6.38 0.72
C ALA A 343 -23.12 5.06 0.02
N LEU A 344 -23.46 3.94 0.67
CA LEU A 344 -23.37 2.61 0.06
C LEU A 344 -24.24 2.49 -1.18
N ASN A 345 -25.41 3.10 -1.17
CA ASN A 345 -26.39 3.05 -2.27
C ASN A 345 -26.23 4.20 -3.29
N ASP A 346 -25.14 4.99 -3.25
CA ASP A 346 -24.86 6.07 -4.21
C ASP A 346 -23.37 6.14 -4.55
N GLY A 347 -22.54 6.88 -3.78
CA GLY A 347 -21.13 7.11 -4.07
C GLY A 347 -20.30 5.82 -4.18
N PHE A 348 -20.60 4.81 -3.38
CA PHE A 348 -19.96 3.50 -3.43
C PHE A 348 -20.08 2.83 -4.81
N ILE A 349 -21.22 3.01 -5.50
CA ILE A 349 -21.41 2.48 -6.85
C ILE A 349 -20.38 3.06 -7.83
N GLY A 350 -20.16 4.37 -7.75
CA GLY A 350 -19.16 5.06 -8.56
C GLY A 350 -17.75 4.55 -8.28
N LYS A 351 -17.43 4.31 -7.01
CA LYS A 351 -16.14 3.75 -6.61
C LYS A 351 -15.93 2.33 -7.13
N CYS A 352 -16.92 1.46 -7.01
CA CYS A 352 -16.83 0.11 -7.57
C CYS A 352 -16.56 0.14 -9.08
N ARG A 353 -17.32 0.97 -9.84
CA ARG A 353 -17.11 1.13 -11.29
C ARG A 353 -15.71 1.64 -11.65
N SER A 354 -15.13 2.51 -10.81
CA SER A 354 -13.82 3.08 -11.08
C SER A 354 -12.67 2.09 -10.95
N ILE A 355 -12.85 0.99 -10.19
CA ILE A 355 -11.80 -0.01 -9.95
C ILE A 355 -12.03 -1.34 -10.68
N ASP A 356 -13.27 -1.74 -10.92
CA ASP A 356 -13.63 -3.07 -11.43
C ASP A 356 -12.91 -3.40 -12.74
N ARG A 357 -13.15 -2.60 -13.77
CA ARG A 357 -12.53 -2.77 -15.08
C ARG A 357 -11.00 -2.63 -15.05
N PRO A 358 -10.41 -1.58 -14.42
CA PRO A 358 -8.97 -1.44 -14.37
C PRO A 358 -8.22 -2.57 -13.67
N ILE A 359 -8.79 -3.12 -12.59
CA ILE A 359 -8.17 -4.25 -11.89
C ILE A 359 -8.25 -5.52 -12.76
N SER A 360 -9.41 -5.78 -13.37
CA SER A 360 -9.57 -6.89 -14.32
C SER A 360 -8.59 -6.77 -15.47
N ALA A 361 -8.42 -5.56 -16.04
CA ALA A 361 -7.47 -5.27 -17.10
C ALA A 361 -6.03 -5.53 -16.66
N LEU A 362 -5.65 -5.09 -15.44
CA LEU A 362 -4.32 -5.31 -14.90
C LEU A 362 -3.99 -6.81 -14.78
N LEU A 363 -4.91 -7.60 -14.23
CA LEU A 363 -4.73 -9.05 -14.13
C LEU A 363 -4.62 -9.73 -15.50
N THR A 364 -5.47 -9.32 -16.43
CA THR A 364 -5.45 -9.83 -17.82
C THR A 364 -4.15 -9.50 -18.54
N ASP A 365 -3.70 -8.25 -18.47
CA ASP A 365 -2.48 -7.77 -19.15
C ASP A 365 -1.22 -8.41 -18.57
N LEU A 366 -1.13 -8.52 -17.24
CA LEU A 366 -0.02 -9.23 -16.58
C LEU A 366 0.01 -10.72 -16.99
N GLU A 367 -1.13 -11.38 -17.08
CA GLU A 367 -1.21 -12.77 -17.50
C GLU A 367 -0.79 -12.94 -18.98
N GLN A 368 -1.33 -12.12 -19.88
CA GLN A 368 -1.01 -12.18 -21.31
C GLN A 368 0.47 -11.93 -21.60
N ARG A 369 1.15 -11.17 -20.73
CA ARG A 369 2.59 -10.91 -20.82
C ARG A 369 3.44 -11.97 -20.10
N GLY A 370 2.83 -12.96 -19.45
CA GLY A 370 3.54 -13.94 -18.61
C GLY A 370 4.15 -13.31 -17.36
N MET A 371 3.72 -12.10 -16.98
CA MET A 371 4.23 -11.38 -15.79
C MET A 371 3.49 -11.75 -14.51
N LEU A 372 2.29 -12.31 -14.61
CA LEU A 372 1.50 -12.69 -13.43
C LEU A 372 2.20 -13.81 -12.64
N ASP A 373 2.99 -14.64 -13.30
CA ASP A 373 3.72 -15.75 -12.67
C ASP A 373 4.83 -15.30 -11.72
N ASP A 374 5.32 -14.05 -11.85
CA ASP A 374 6.36 -13.49 -11.01
C ASP A 374 5.99 -12.12 -10.37
N THR A 375 4.73 -11.72 -10.53
CA THR A 375 4.15 -10.50 -9.92
C THR A 375 3.06 -10.88 -8.93
N LEU A 376 3.20 -10.44 -7.69
CA LEU A 376 2.16 -10.55 -6.67
C LEU A 376 1.28 -9.30 -6.72
N VAL A 377 0.00 -9.46 -7.02
CA VAL A 377 -1.01 -8.41 -6.90
C VAL A 377 -1.76 -8.58 -5.59
N VAL A 378 -1.78 -7.53 -4.76
CA VAL A 378 -2.46 -7.50 -3.46
C VAL A 378 -3.53 -6.42 -3.51
N TRP A 379 -4.73 -6.71 -3.01
CA TRP A 379 -5.80 -5.76 -2.79
C TRP A 379 -6.24 -5.81 -1.33
N GLY A 380 -6.44 -4.65 -0.74
CA GLY A 380 -6.90 -4.57 0.65
C GLY A 380 -7.11 -3.15 1.12
N SER A 381 -7.40 -3.03 2.40
CA SER A 381 -7.64 -1.77 3.08
C SER A 381 -7.20 -1.83 4.54
N GLU A 382 -7.47 -0.77 5.29
CA GLU A 382 -7.03 -0.65 6.68
C GLU A 382 -7.88 -1.40 7.71
N PHE A 383 -9.18 -1.63 7.43
CA PHE A 383 -10.14 -2.44 8.22
C PHE A 383 -11.41 -2.68 7.38
N GLY A 384 -12.44 -3.27 7.97
CA GLY A 384 -13.72 -3.56 7.34
C GLY A 384 -14.86 -2.67 7.83
N ARG A 385 -16.10 -3.12 7.58
CA ARG A 385 -17.32 -2.42 7.99
C ARG A 385 -18.23 -3.33 8.79
N THR A 386 -18.92 -2.74 9.80
CA THR A 386 -19.88 -3.46 10.64
C THR A 386 -21.10 -3.93 9.85
N PRO A 387 -21.79 -5.00 10.30
CA PRO A 387 -23.08 -5.40 9.72
C PRO A 387 -24.24 -4.48 10.10
N MET A 388 -24.01 -3.39 10.82
CA MET A 388 -25.02 -2.46 11.29
C MET A 388 -25.11 -1.23 10.39
N GLN A 389 -26.33 -0.68 10.25
CA GLN A 389 -26.55 0.66 9.75
C GLN A 389 -25.97 1.66 10.76
N GLU A 390 -25.06 2.49 10.31
CA GLU A 390 -24.52 3.51 11.21
C GLU A 390 -25.58 4.46 11.70
N ASN A 391 -25.51 4.79 12.98
CA ASN A 391 -26.27 5.83 13.63
C ASN A 391 -25.32 6.73 14.44
N ARG A 392 -25.58 8.02 14.46
CA ARG A 392 -24.80 8.96 15.29
C ARG A 392 -25.74 9.63 16.30
N ASN A 393 -25.32 9.68 17.56
CA ASN A 393 -26.16 10.20 18.65
C ASN A 393 -27.54 9.53 18.71
N GLY A 394 -27.63 8.23 18.38
CA GLY A 394 -28.87 7.46 18.33
C GLY A 394 -29.79 7.77 17.14
N ALA A 395 -29.38 8.68 16.24
CA ALA A 395 -30.14 9.02 15.04
C ALA A 395 -29.62 8.24 13.82
N LYS A 396 -30.56 7.68 13.05
CA LYS A 396 -30.25 7.02 11.78
C LYS A 396 -29.63 8.02 10.79
N MET A 397 -28.59 7.60 10.09
CA MET A 397 -27.95 8.42 9.05
C MET A 397 -28.91 8.65 7.87
N ALA A 398 -28.70 9.77 7.14
CA ALA A 398 -29.55 10.15 6.00
C ALA A 398 -29.48 9.18 4.82
N PHE A 399 -28.36 8.46 4.68
CA PHE A 399 -28.11 7.47 3.63
C PHE A 399 -27.62 6.16 4.25
N LEU A 400 -27.54 5.09 3.44
CA LEU A 400 -27.00 3.82 3.88
C LEU A 400 -25.49 3.91 4.09
N GLY A 401 -25.02 3.45 5.24
CA GLY A 401 -23.63 3.42 5.60
C GLY A 401 -23.36 2.52 6.80
N ARG A 402 -22.10 2.15 6.99
CA ARG A 402 -21.67 1.24 8.06
C ARG A 402 -20.52 1.85 8.83
N ASP A 403 -20.44 1.58 10.12
CA ASP A 403 -19.31 1.95 10.97
C ASP A 403 -18.10 1.06 10.72
N HIS A 404 -16.97 1.42 11.28
CA HIS A 404 -15.70 0.71 11.17
C HIS A 404 -15.74 -0.66 11.86
N ASN A 405 -15.21 -1.67 11.21
CA ASN A 405 -15.04 -3.00 11.78
C ASN A 405 -13.56 -3.45 11.73
N PRO A 406 -12.83 -3.40 12.85
CA PRO A 406 -11.47 -3.90 12.90
C PRO A 406 -11.38 -5.43 13.02
N ASN A 407 -12.48 -6.12 13.35
CA ASN A 407 -12.47 -7.52 13.76
C ASN A 407 -12.47 -8.51 12.59
N ALA A 408 -13.00 -8.09 11.44
CA ALA A 408 -12.98 -8.92 10.22
C ALA A 408 -13.07 -8.05 8.98
N PHE A 409 -12.16 -8.29 8.03
CA PHE A 409 -12.18 -7.67 6.70
C PHE A 409 -11.46 -8.53 5.68
N THR A 410 -11.64 -8.19 4.41
CA THR A 410 -11.17 -9.02 3.31
C THR A 410 -9.95 -8.42 2.63
N PHE A 411 -8.90 -9.23 2.46
CA PHE A 411 -7.85 -9.05 1.47
C PHE A 411 -8.02 -10.08 0.38
N TRP A 412 -7.55 -9.76 -0.82
CA TRP A 412 -7.28 -10.78 -1.81
C TRP A 412 -5.92 -10.58 -2.48
N MET A 413 -5.38 -11.66 -2.99
CA MET A 413 -4.11 -11.70 -3.69
C MET A 413 -4.25 -12.51 -4.97
N ALA A 414 -3.42 -12.20 -5.96
CA ALA A 414 -3.30 -12.96 -7.21
C ALA A 414 -1.86 -13.01 -7.69
N GLY A 415 -1.53 -14.02 -8.47
CA GLY A 415 -0.24 -14.16 -9.15
C GLY A 415 0.80 -14.93 -8.36
N ALA A 416 2.06 -14.53 -8.50
CA ALA A 416 3.22 -15.27 -8.02
C ALA A 416 3.13 -15.72 -6.56
N GLY A 417 3.36 -17.01 -6.34
CA GLY A 417 3.45 -17.61 -5.00
C GLY A 417 2.11 -17.86 -4.31
N ILE A 418 1.00 -17.45 -4.93
CA ILE A 418 -0.35 -17.60 -4.36
C ILE A 418 -1.04 -18.85 -4.89
N LYS A 419 -1.78 -19.55 -4.02
CA LYS A 419 -2.66 -20.64 -4.42
C LYS A 419 -3.95 -20.03 -5.00
N PRO A 420 -4.20 -20.16 -6.30
CA PRO A 420 -5.36 -19.55 -6.95
C PRO A 420 -6.66 -20.24 -6.53
N GLY A 421 -7.78 -19.53 -6.57
CA GLY A 421 -9.12 -20.01 -6.27
C GLY A 421 -9.36 -20.39 -4.79
N MET A 422 -8.44 -20.01 -3.88
CA MET A 422 -8.54 -20.33 -2.47
C MET A 422 -9.26 -19.21 -1.70
N THR A 423 -10.10 -19.58 -0.76
CA THR A 423 -10.59 -18.70 0.30
C THR A 423 -10.07 -19.20 1.64
N TYR A 424 -9.38 -18.33 2.38
CA TYR A 424 -8.95 -18.58 3.76
C TYR A 424 -9.83 -17.80 4.72
N GLY A 425 -10.27 -18.51 5.76
CA GLY A 425 -11.05 -17.95 6.85
C GLY A 425 -12.51 -17.68 6.48
N GLU A 426 -13.36 -17.76 7.49
CA GLU A 426 -14.78 -17.49 7.43
C GLU A 426 -15.18 -16.55 8.55
N THR A 427 -16.04 -15.59 8.27
CA THR A 427 -16.63 -14.73 9.27
C THR A 427 -17.94 -15.33 9.80
N ASP A 428 -18.38 -14.88 10.95
CA ASP A 428 -19.66 -15.27 11.55
C ASP A 428 -20.86 -15.04 10.60
N PRO A 429 -22.05 -15.54 10.91
CA PRO A 429 -23.21 -15.40 10.03
C PRO A 429 -23.63 -13.95 9.72
N MET A 430 -23.19 -12.97 10.53
CA MET A 430 -23.40 -11.54 10.30
C MET A 430 -22.23 -10.86 9.57
N GLY A 431 -21.08 -11.53 9.47
CA GLY A 431 -19.87 -10.94 8.86
C GLY A 431 -19.17 -9.91 9.74
N TYR A 432 -19.32 -10.02 11.06
CA TYR A 432 -18.79 -9.10 12.03
C TYR A 432 -17.47 -9.55 12.65
N LEU A 433 -17.38 -10.82 13.03
CA LEU A 433 -16.21 -11.42 13.66
C LEU A 433 -15.64 -12.54 12.79
N ALA A 434 -14.34 -12.75 12.84
CA ALA A 434 -13.74 -13.97 12.31
C ALA A 434 -14.17 -15.17 13.15
N GLN A 435 -14.34 -16.34 12.56
CA GLN A 435 -14.55 -17.58 13.29
C GLN A 435 -13.27 -17.92 14.09
N ASP A 436 -13.46 -18.55 15.25
CA ASP A 436 -12.40 -18.86 16.20
C ASP A 436 -11.19 -19.55 15.54
N GLY A 437 -10.01 -18.99 15.79
CA GLY A 437 -8.73 -19.53 15.33
C GLY A 437 -8.44 -19.29 13.84
N GLN A 438 -9.24 -18.50 13.14
CA GLN A 438 -9.02 -18.18 11.73
C GLN A 438 -8.58 -16.74 11.49
N GLU A 439 -8.39 -15.94 12.55
CA GLU A 439 -7.96 -14.55 12.45
C GLU A 439 -6.56 -14.44 11.86
N VAL A 440 -6.40 -13.51 10.94
CA VAL A 440 -5.11 -13.08 10.40
C VAL A 440 -4.88 -11.63 10.82
N HIS A 441 -4.05 -11.45 11.83
CA HIS A 441 -3.72 -10.13 12.33
C HIS A 441 -2.74 -9.40 11.41
N LEU A 442 -2.95 -8.08 11.19
CA LEU A 442 -2.02 -7.20 10.45
C LEU A 442 -0.69 -7.07 11.16
#